data_165db86caffd2e5e4adb6678fd2b6bba
#
_entry.id   165db86caffd2e5e4adb6678fd2b6bba
#
_cell.length_a   1.000
_cell.length_b   1.000
_cell.length_c   1.000
_cell.angle_alpha   90.00
_cell.angle_beta   90.00
_cell.angle_gamma   90.00
#
_symmetry.space_group_name_H-M   'P 1'
#
loop_
_entity.id
_entity.type
_entity.pdbx_description
1 polymer ?
#
loop_
_entity_poly.entity_id
_entity_poly.type
_entity_poly.pdbx_seq_one_letter_code
_entity_poly.pdbx_strand_id
1 'polypeptide(L)'
;MGSVNKVILVGNLGRDAELRYTPGGAAVSTINMATTEVWNDKAGQRQEKTEWHRVVLWGKTAESLSEYLTKGKQIYVEGKLQTRQWDDKDGNKRYTTEIKGDRVVLLGGGGGGRGASPDRGGDMGSHPPAPDASEPLTDDDIPF
;
A
#
# COMPACT_ATOMS: atom_id res chain seq x y z
N MET A 1 -12.00 26.97 -16.65
CA MET A 1 -10.60 26.64 -16.41
C MET A 1 -10.44 25.19 -16.03
N GLY A 2 -9.52 24.51 -16.63
CA GLY A 2 -9.34 23.09 -16.38
C GLY A 2 -8.19 22.84 -15.42
N SER A 3 -8.35 21.79 -14.63
CA SER A 3 -7.28 21.36 -13.74
C SER A 3 -7.38 19.86 -13.53
N VAL A 4 -6.28 19.27 -13.09
CA VAL A 4 -6.23 17.85 -12.79
C VAL A 4 -5.53 17.68 -11.44
N ASN A 5 -6.10 16.83 -10.62
CA ASN A 5 -5.48 16.46 -9.35
C ASN A 5 -5.72 14.97 -9.18
N LYS A 6 -4.74 14.19 -9.58
CA LYS A 6 -4.90 12.74 -9.54
C LYS A 6 -3.61 12.08 -9.13
N VAL A 7 -3.73 11.08 -8.28
CA VAL A 7 -2.60 10.29 -7.82
C VAL A 7 -2.91 8.83 -8.09
N ILE A 8 -1.93 8.12 -8.62
CA ILE A 8 -2.05 6.68 -8.85
C ILE A 8 -0.82 6.04 -8.25
N LEU A 9 -1.03 5.07 -7.37
CA LEU A 9 0.07 4.41 -6.68
C LEU A 9 -0.14 2.91 -6.66
N VAL A 10 0.94 2.18 -6.77
CA VAL A 10 0.98 0.75 -6.49
C VAL A 10 2.12 0.56 -5.52
N GLY A 11 1.86 0.00 -4.38
CA GLY A 11 2.89 -0.19 -3.37
C GLY A 11 2.43 -1.12 -2.29
N ASN A 12 3.23 -1.21 -1.25
CA ASN A 12 2.96 -2.14 -0.16
C ASN A 12 2.73 -1.40 1.14
N LEU A 13 1.84 -1.94 1.96
CA LEU A 13 1.56 -1.36 3.25
C LEU A 13 2.72 -1.60 4.21
N GLY A 14 3.11 -0.56 4.93
CA GLY A 14 4.16 -0.69 5.92
C GLY A 14 3.63 -1.14 7.26
N ARG A 15 2.33 -1.03 7.45
CA ARG A 15 1.65 -1.48 8.67
C ARG A 15 0.19 -1.70 8.34
N ASP A 16 -0.53 -2.30 9.28
CA ASP A 16 -1.97 -2.49 9.11
C ASP A 16 -2.65 -1.13 9.02
N ALA A 17 -3.70 -1.06 8.23
CA ALA A 17 -4.48 0.17 8.13
C ALA A 17 -5.15 0.45 9.47
N GLU A 18 -5.25 1.72 9.78
CA GLU A 18 -5.84 2.14 11.04
C GLU A 18 -7.23 2.69 10.79
N LEU A 19 -8.24 2.00 11.29
CA LEU A 19 -9.63 2.40 11.11
C LEU A 19 -10.11 3.17 12.33
N ARG A 20 -10.69 4.32 12.08
CA ARG A 20 -11.27 5.16 13.14
C ARG A 20 -12.60 5.68 12.69
N TYR A 21 -13.36 6.16 13.66
CA TYR A 21 -14.63 6.80 13.38
C TYR A 21 -14.59 8.24 13.88
N THR A 22 -15.09 9.14 13.06
CA THR A 22 -15.15 10.54 13.47
C THR A 22 -16.29 10.70 14.49
N PRO A 23 -16.32 11.85 15.21
CA PRO A 23 -17.41 12.09 16.14
C PRO A 23 -18.77 12.02 15.46
N GLY A 24 -18.83 12.30 14.17
CA GLY A 24 -20.08 12.20 13.44
C GLY A 24 -20.42 10.80 12.96
N GLY A 25 -19.55 9.82 13.25
CA GLY A 25 -19.82 8.45 12.87
C GLY A 25 -19.25 8.01 11.54
N ALA A 26 -18.50 8.85 10.87
CA ALA A 26 -17.92 8.48 9.58
C ALA A 26 -16.67 7.64 9.78
N ALA A 27 -16.54 6.60 8.99
CA ALA A 27 -15.37 5.75 9.05
C ALA A 27 -14.20 6.38 8.30
N VAL A 28 -13.02 6.32 8.87
CA VAL A 28 -11.80 6.83 8.26
C VAL A 28 -10.71 5.80 8.44
N SER A 29 -10.09 5.40 7.35
CA SER A 29 -8.97 4.46 7.42
C SER A 29 -7.71 5.14 6.92
N THR A 30 -6.64 5.06 7.67
CA THR A 30 -5.38 5.65 7.30
C THR A 30 -4.42 4.54 6.92
N ILE A 31 -3.82 4.67 5.76
CA ILE A 31 -2.90 3.69 5.22
C ILE A 31 -1.55 4.34 5.02
N ASN A 32 -0.50 3.65 5.45
CA ASN A 32 0.87 4.06 5.13
C ASN A 32 1.42 3.05 4.14
N MET A 33 1.68 3.50 2.94
CA MET A 33 2.18 2.60 1.91
C MET A 33 3.47 3.12 1.32
N ALA A 34 4.28 2.21 0.86
CA ALA A 34 5.59 2.53 0.32
C ALA A 34 5.67 2.22 -1.17
N THR A 35 6.28 3.13 -1.90
CA THR A 35 6.65 2.86 -3.28
C THR A 35 8.16 2.95 -3.33
N THR A 36 8.78 2.07 -4.08
CA THR A 36 10.23 2.00 -4.14
C THR A 36 10.70 2.15 -5.57
N GLU A 37 11.63 3.05 -5.76
CA GLU A 37 12.26 3.24 -7.06
C GLU A 37 13.65 2.65 -7.03
N VAL A 38 14.05 2.09 -8.12
CA VAL A 38 15.39 1.52 -8.25
C VAL A 38 15.99 2.05 -9.54
N TRP A 39 17.20 2.55 -9.45
CA TRP A 39 17.88 3.03 -10.66
C TRP A 39 19.37 2.88 -10.49
N ASN A 40 20.10 3.03 -11.58
CA ASN A 40 21.56 3.00 -11.53
C ASN A 40 22.06 4.43 -11.64
N ASP A 41 23.01 4.79 -10.80
CA ASP A 41 23.56 6.13 -10.87
C ASP A 41 24.63 6.19 -11.98
N LYS A 42 25.26 7.34 -12.10
CA LYS A 42 26.24 7.55 -13.16
C LYS A 42 27.43 6.60 -13.05
N ALA A 43 27.72 6.16 -11.85
CA ALA A 43 28.82 5.24 -11.63
C ALA A 43 28.42 3.79 -11.86
N GLY A 44 27.18 3.56 -12.26
CA GLY A 44 26.69 2.22 -12.48
C GLY A 44 26.25 1.50 -11.24
N GLN A 45 26.18 2.21 -10.13
CA GLN A 45 25.76 1.58 -8.89
C GLN A 45 24.25 1.63 -8.72
N ARG A 46 23.73 0.56 -8.21
CA ARG A 46 22.30 0.46 -7.98
C ARG A 46 21.88 1.34 -6.80
N GLN A 47 20.89 2.16 -7.05
CA GLN A 47 20.33 3.04 -6.03
C GLN A 47 18.88 2.66 -5.79
N GLU A 48 18.43 2.92 -4.59
CA GLU A 48 17.08 2.57 -4.21
C GLU A 48 16.52 3.66 -3.33
N LYS A 49 15.29 4.05 -3.57
CA LYS A 49 14.65 5.05 -2.73
C LYS A 49 13.22 4.66 -2.47
N THR A 50 12.82 4.71 -1.22
CA THR A 50 11.47 4.41 -0.82
C THR A 50 10.76 5.69 -0.45
N GLU A 51 9.58 5.87 -1.01
CA GLU A 51 8.75 7.00 -0.69
C GLU A 51 7.54 6.50 0.09
N TRP A 52 7.25 7.14 1.20
CA TRP A 52 6.13 6.77 2.04
C TRP A 52 4.95 7.68 1.76
N HIS A 53 3.79 7.09 1.58
CA HIS A 53 2.57 7.83 1.27
C HIS A 53 1.53 7.59 2.32
N ARG A 54 0.83 8.64 2.69
CA ARG A 54 -0.28 8.53 3.63
C ARG A 54 -1.56 8.62 2.80
N VAL A 55 -2.35 7.57 2.84
CA VAL A 55 -3.59 7.49 2.10
C VAL A 55 -4.74 7.41 3.09
N VAL A 56 -5.76 8.21 2.86
CA VAL A 56 -6.92 8.24 3.74
C VAL A 56 -8.14 7.78 2.97
N LEU A 57 -8.86 6.83 3.53
CA LEU A 57 -10.10 6.31 2.94
C LEU A 57 -11.25 6.71 3.84
N TRP A 58 -12.40 6.92 3.24
CA TRP A 58 -13.58 7.35 3.96
C TRP A 58 -14.77 6.44 3.70
N GLY A 59 -15.65 6.37 4.68
CA GLY A 59 -16.94 5.72 4.52
C GLY A 59 -16.85 4.22 4.33
N LYS A 60 -17.72 3.72 3.48
CA LYS A 60 -17.80 2.28 3.27
C LYS A 60 -16.53 1.67 2.74
N THR A 61 -15.80 2.42 1.93
CA THR A 61 -14.53 1.94 1.43
C THR A 61 -13.59 1.68 2.59
N ALA A 62 -13.56 2.60 3.55
CA ALA A 62 -12.72 2.44 4.73
C ALA A 62 -13.14 1.21 5.53
N GLU A 63 -14.42 1.07 5.76
CA GLU A 63 -14.92 -0.04 6.57
C GLU A 63 -14.71 -1.39 5.90
N SER A 64 -15.06 -1.50 4.64
CA SER A 64 -15.05 -2.79 3.99
C SER A 64 -13.64 -3.29 3.70
N LEU A 65 -12.69 -2.40 3.51
CA LEU A 65 -11.33 -2.80 3.18
C LEU A 65 -10.41 -2.92 4.38
N SER A 66 -10.77 -2.30 5.49
CA SER A 66 -9.88 -2.20 6.63
C SER A 66 -9.28 -3.53 7.07
N GLU A 67 -10.06 -4.57 7.13
CA GLU A 67 -9.56 -5.85 7.60
C GLU A 67 -8.63 -6.53 6.61
N TYR A 68 -8.65 -6.10 5.35
CA TYR A 68 -7.78 -6.69 4.34
C TYR A 68 -6.51 -5.88 4.12
N LEU A 69 -6.45 -4.70 4.69
CA LEU A 69 -5.31 -3.80 4.50
C LEU A 69 -4.30 -4.03 5.60
N THR A 70 -3.56 -5.10 5.46
CA THR A 70 -2.60 -5.50 6.48
C THR A 70 -1.17 -5.28 6.01
N LYS A 71 -0.26 -5.24 6.96
CA LYS A 71 1.14 -5.02 6.68
C LYS A 71 1.66 -5.94 5.59
N GLY A 72 2.38 -5.38 4.63
CA GLY A 72 2.96 -6.15 3.55
C GLY A 72 2.07 -6.32 2.34
N LYS A 73 0.81 -6.01 2.48
CA LYS A 73 -0.14 -6.17 1.37
C LYS A 73 0.17 -5.21 0.24
N GLN A 74 0.09 -5.68 -0.98
CA GLN A 74 0.26 -4.82 -2.14
C GLN A 74 -1.09 -4.30 -2.59
N ILE A 75 -1.18 -3.02 -2.82
CA ILE A 75 -2.44 -2.40 -3.23
C ILE A 75 -2.22 -1.39 -4.34
N TYR A 76 -3.29 -1.14 -5.07
CA TYR A 76 -3.37 -0.11 -6.09
C TYR A 76 -4.32 0.96 -5.55
N VAL A 77 -3.90 2.20 -5.60
CA VAL A 77 -4.70 3.32 -5.09
C VAL A 77 -4.84 4.39 -6.15
N GLU A 78 -6.05 4.87 -6.33
CA GLU A 78 -6.32 6.08 -7.11
C GLU A 78 -6.92 7.09 -6.17
N GLY A 79 -6.49 8.32 -6.31
CA GLY A 79 -7.03 9.35 -5.46
C GLY A 79 -6.52 10.71 -5.88
N LYS A 80 -6.53 11.62 -4.93
CA LYS A 80 -6.06 12.97 -5.21
C LYS A 80 -5.31 13.49 -4.00
N LEU A 81 -4.45 14.47 -4.24
CA LEU A 81 -3.71 15.11 -3.18
C LEU A 81 -4.63 16.08 -2.45
N GLN A 82 -4.49 16.10 -1.15
CA GLN A 82 -5.28 16.97 -0.31
C GLN A 82 -4.40 17.44 0.82
N THR A 83 -4.41 18.73 1.07
CA THR A 83 -3.66 19.29 2.18
C THR A 83 -4.65 19.82 3.19
N ARG A 84 -4.48 19.41 4.43
CA ARG A 84 -5.32 19.94 5.50
C ARG A 84 -4.46 20.68 6.49
N GLN A 85 -5.09 21.64 7.13
CA GLN A 85 -4.44 22.48 8.12
C GLN A 85 -4.93 22.08 9.50
N TRP A 86 -4.03 22.07 10.46
CA TRP A 86 -4.42 21.75 11.83
C TRP A 86 -3.48 22.47 12.77
N ASP A 87 -3.92 22.61 14.02
CA ASP A 87 -3.14 23.28 15.05
C ASP A 87 -2.48 22.24 15.93
N ASP A 88 -1.19 22.44 16.20
CA ASP A 88 -0.52 21.51 17.08
C ASP A 88 -0.69 21.97 18.54
N LYS A 89 -0.03 21.28 19.44
CA LYS A 89 -0.18 21.57 20.88
C LYS A 89 0.29 22.96 21.26
N ASP A 90 1.20 23.50 20.49
CA ASP A 90 1.75 24.82 20.77
C ASP A 90 0.97 25.93 20.09
N GLY A 91 -0.10 25.57 19.40
CA GLY A 91 -0.90 26.56 18.71
C GLY A 91 -0.36 26.93 17.35
N ASN A 92 0.68 26.23 16.88
CA ASN A 92 1.23 26.50 15.56
C ASN A 92 0.43 25.84 14.49
N LYS A 93 0.28 26.51 13.37
CA LYS A 93 -0.44 25.94 12.24
C LYS A 93 0.44 24.94 11.53
N ARG A 94 -0.13 23.77 11.28
CA ARG A 94 0.56 22.71 10.58
C ARG A 94 -0.22 22.33 9.35
N TYR A 95 0.48 21.83 8.34
CA TYR A 95 -0.13 21.39 7.11
C TYR A 95 0.26 19.94 6.88
N THR A 96 -0.71 19.13 6.52
CA THR A 96 -0.45 17.74 6.19
C THR A 96 -0.99 17.47 4.80
N THR A 97 -0.13 17.01 3.91
CA THR A 97 -0.54 16.63 2.57
C THR A 97 -0.67 15.13 2.54
N GLU A 98 -1.83 14.69 2.14
CA GLU A 98 -2.10 13.27 2.09
C GLU A 98 -2.90 12.96 0.84
N ILE A 99 -3.12 11.70 0.58
CA ILE A 99 -3.86 11.25 -0.59
C ILE A 99 -5.23 10.83 -0.14
N LYS A 100 -6.25 11.45 -0.70
CA LYS A 100 -7.61 11.03 -0.43
C LYS A 100 -7.91 9.93 -1.42
N GLY A 101 -8.02 8.69 -0.94
CA GLY A 101 -8.22 7.56 -1.82
C GLY A 101 -9.64 7.47 -2.32
N ASP A 102 -9.79 7.37 -3.63
CA ASP A 102 -11.10 7.21 -4.25
C ASP A 102 -11.36 5.77 -4.63
N ARG A 103 -10.30 5.05 -4.95
CA ARG A 103 -10.43 3.66 -5.35
C ARG A 103 -9.21 2.87 -4.89
N VAL A 104 -9.47 1.72 -4.30
CA VAL A 104 -8.39 0.84 -3.85
C VAL A 104 -8.66 -0.56 -4.36
N VAL A 105 -7.66 -1.17 -4.95
CA VAL A 105 -7.75 -2.54 -5.43
C VAL A 105 -6.67 -3.34 -4.73
N LEU A 106 -7.06 -4.45 -4.14
CA LEU A 106 -6.12 -5.34 -3.50
C LEU A 106 -5.44 -6.17 -4.59
N LEU A 107 -4.13 -6.13 -4.61
CA LEU A 107 -3.40 -6.86 -5.63
C LEU A 107 -2.93 -8.18 -5.06
N GLY A 108 -2.77 -9.08 -5.90
CA GLY A 108 -2.57 -10.42 -5.57
C GLY A 108 -1.66 -10.77 -4.53
N GLY A 109 -1.03 -10.10 -4.16
CA GLY A 109 -0.28 -10.44 -3.17
C GLY A 109 -0.24 -11.72 -2.76
N GLY A 110 0.23 -11.96 -2.80
CA GLY A 110 0.40 -12.88 -2.25
C GLY A 110 0.03 -13.77 -1.74
N GLY A 111 0.03 -13.78 -1.60
CA GLY A 111 -0.33 -14.41 -1.12
C GLY A 111 -0.97 -15.44 -1.24
N GLY A 112 -1.18 -15.53 -1.31
CA GLY A 112 -1.79 -16.13 -1.34
C GLY A 112 -2.32 -16.97 -1.82
N GLY A 113 -2.52 -17.24 -1.93
CA GLY A 113 -2.97 -17.68 -2.25
C GLY A 113 -3.51 -18.51 -2.81
N ARG A 114 -3.43 -18.70 -3.05
CA ARG A 114 -3.90 -19.19 -3.58
C ARG A 114 -4.17 -20.22 -3.67
N GLY A 115 -4.13 -20.51 -3.63
CA GLY A 115 -4.32 -21.22 -3.65
C GLY A 115 -4.63 -22.11 -4.17
N ALA A 116 -4.77 -22.40 -4.44
CA ALA A 116 -5.01 -23.02 -4.88
C ALA A 116 -5.16 -24.07 -5.23
N SER A 117 -5.15 -24.49 -5.54
CA SER A 117 -5.28 -25.26 -5.92
C SER A 117 -5.14 -26.41 -5.74
N PRO A 118 -5.38 -26.82 -5.84
CA PRO A 118 -5.25 -27.71 -5.66
C PRO A 118 -5.14 -28.87 -6.06
N ASP A 119 -5.08 -29.15 -6.34
CA ASP A 119 -5.10 -30.04 -6.64
C ASP A 119 -4.46 -30.81 -7.08
N ARG A 120 -4.34 -31.08 -7.44
CA ARG A 120 -3.85 -31.64 -7.90
C ARG A 120 -3.18 -32.34 -7.66
N GLY A 121 -3.05 -32.52 -7.45
CA GLY A 121 -2.48 -32.93 -7.25
C GLY A 121 -1.64 -33.75 -7.34
N GLY A 122 -1.55 -34.13 -7.53
CA GLY A 122 -0.88 -34.73 -7.65
C GLY A 122 0.16 -34.99 -7.90
N ASP A 123 0.55 -34.83 -8.21
CA ASP A 123 1.46 -34.99 -8.56
C ASP A 123 2.43 -34.76 -8.26
N MET A 124 2.76 -34.69 -8.19
CA MET A 124 3.56 -34.43 -8.10
C MET A 124 4.47 -34.32 -7.67
N GLY A 125 4.62 -34.33 -7.38
CA GLY A 125 5.40 -34.11 -6.87
C GLY A 125 6.51 -33.96 -7.12
N SER A 126 6.84 -33.82 -7.58
CA SER A 126 7.90 -33.56 -7.90
C SER A 126 8.29 -32.49 -7.90
N HIS A 127 8.35 -31.91 -7.70
CA HIS A 127 8.72 -30.76 -7.79
C HIS A 127 9.30 -30.19 -6.89
N PRO A 128 9.79 -29.86 -6.99
CA PRO A 128 10.39 -29.29 -6.33
C PRO A 128 10.59 -28.35 -5.96
N PRO A 129 11.00 -27.93 -5.73
CA PRO A 129 11.26 -27.01 -5.35
C PRO A 129 11.50 -26.04 -5.33
N ALA A 130 11.68 -25.70 -5.50
CA ALA A 130 11.93 -24.75 -5.57
C ALA A 130 12.03 -23.97 -4.88
N PRO A 131 12.22 -23.72 -4.63
CA PRO A 131 12.29 -22.82 -4.05
C PRO A 131 12.69 -22.04 -3.77
N ASP A 132 13.03 -21.79 -3.95
CA ASP A 132 13.38 -21.04 -3.80
C ASP A 132 13.40 -20.10 -3.84
N ALA A 133 13.37 -20.15 -4.16
CA ALA A 133 13.49 -19.31 -4.41
C ALA A 133 13.06 -18.43 -4.12
N SER A 134 12.85 -18.22 -4.21
CA SER A 134 12.43 -17.31 -4.01
C SER A 134 12.68 -16.60 -3.12
N GLU A 135 12.98 -16.58 -2.79
CA GLU A 135 13.21 -15.96 -1.95
C GLU A 135 13.56 -14.90 -2.01
N PRO A 136 13.87 -14.76 -2.36
CA PRO A 136 14.44 -13.75 -2.32
C PRO A 136 13.76 -12.71 -2.60
N LEU A 137 13.58 -12.66 -3.03
CA LEU A 137 13.11 -11.70 -3.32
C LEU A 137 12.38 -11.12 -2.80
N THR A 138 12.23 -11.40 -2.70
CA THR A 138 11.46 -10.92 -2.31
C THR A 138 11.53 -10.09 -1.59
N ASP A 139 11.98 -10.06 -1.19
CA ASP A 139 12.15 -9.33 -0.43
C ASP A 139 12.42 -8.31 -0.67
N ASP A 140 12.73 -8.45 -1.15
CA ASP A 140 13.16 -7.49 -1.34
C ASP A 140 12.34 -6.84 -1.77
N ASP A 141 12.18 -7.31 -2.11
CA ASP A 141 11.42 -6.78 -2.56
C ASP A 141 10.58 -6.16 -1.93
N ILE A 142 10.48 -6.28 -1.30
CA ILE A 142 9.68 -5.76 -0.67
C ILE A 142 10.01 -4.66 -0.17
N PRO A 143 9.90 -4.10 -0.49
CA PRO A 143 10.38 -2.95 -0.13
C PRO A 143 9.69 -2.43 0.91
N PHE A 144 10.07 -2.31 1.50
CA PHE A 144 9.45 -1.71 2.38
C PHE A 144 10.07 -1.60 3.46
#